data_31e118da07375e16eb70665622b4bb38
#
_entry.id   31e118da07375e16eb70665622b4bb38
#
_cell.length_a   1.000
_cell.length_b   1.000
_cell.length_c   1.000
_cell.angle_alpha   90.00
_cell.angle_beta   90.00
_cell.angle_gamma   90.00
#
_symmetry.space_group_name_H-M   'P 1'
#
loop_
_entity.id
_entity.type
_entity.pdbx_description
1 polymer ?
#
loop_
_entity_poly.entity_id
_entity_poly.type
_entity_poly.pdbx_seq_one_letter_code
_entity_poly.pdbx_strand_id
1 'polypeptide(L)'
;SNTSSSSQQSNMTVDEAYSKLKKVSTQPANADDKAGFVISNKGYGQKAEGAPTVSIYMEPLCPGCASVNRQLDPTLVKLMNAGQLNIDLHFLNFQNNKSSDNYSNRVFNGAIYIAEHDDDPDHLMSYLSNIYAEDFQPGELSNYEPVNNAKLEKQAVKAGVSEDVAAAAFSGKNEYLDWLTASNNYTILRPELFNSSGAFSSPTLTINGEYWDLKQLTLADTNMVDGFLKSIGLDADQVGVEGKMPSIGASGKPISVAS
;
A
#
# COMPACT_ATOMS: atom_id res chain seq x y z
N SER A 1 1.52 16.60 1.86
CA SER A 1 1.13 16.68 0.47
C SER A 1 0.99 15.31 -0.18
N ASN A 2 -0.02 15.17 -0.98
CA ASN A 2 -0.29 13.92 -1.67
C ASN A 2 0.13 13.95 -3.14
N THR A 3 0.59 15.08 -3.60
CA THR A 3 0.98 15.22 -5.00
C THR A 3 2.29 14.49 -5.26
N SER A 4 2.31 13.71 -6.30
CA SER A 4 3.50 12.96 -6.66
C SER A 4 4.58 13.86 -7.19
N SER A 5 5.79 13.38 -7.14
CA SER A 5 6.95 13.99 -7.75
C SER A 5 7.20 13.48 -9.17
N SER A 6 6.15 13.11 -9.90
CA SER A 6 6.30 12.53 -11.24
C SER A 6 7.09 13.43 -12.20
N SER A 7 7.05 14.75 -11.99
CA SER A 7 7.85 15.70 -12.76
C SER A 7 9.36 15.45 -12.65
N GLN A 8 9.82 14.87 -11.56
CA GLN A 8 11.23 14.52 -11.37
C GLN A 8 11.65 13.36 -12.26
N GLN A 9 10.69 12.59 -12.77
CA GLN A 9 10.92 11.43 -13.60
C GLN A 9 10.51 11.70 -15.06
N SER A 10 10.30 12.97 -15.42
CA SER A 10 9.75 13.36 -16.72
C SER A 10 10.58 12.92 -17.91
N ASN A 11 11.90 12.68 -17.70
CA ASN A 11 12.80 12.26 -18.77
C ASN A 11 12.78 10.75 -19.02
N MET A 12 12.04 10.01 -18.22
CA MET A 12 11.96 8.55 -18.33
C MET A 12 10.56 8.14 -18.75
N THR A 13 10.47 7.25 -19.73
CA THR A 13 9.18 6.64 -20.10
C THR A 13 8.81 5.54 -19.11
N VAL A 14 7.54 5.18 -19.08
CA VAL A 14 7.08 4.05 -18.24
C VAL A 14 7.77 2.74 -18.64
N ASP A 15 8.01 2.53 -19.95
CA ASP A 15 8.68 1.32 -20.43
C ASP A 15 10.15 1.27 -20.00
N GLU A 16 10.84 2.41 -20.06
CA GLU A 16 12.22 2.52 -19.57
C GLU A 16 12.28 2.25 -18.06
N ALA A 17 11.35 2.82 -17.30
CA ALA A 17 11.27 2.59 -15.85
C ALA A 17 10.99 1.13 -15.52
N TYR A 18 10.10 0.50 -16.27
CA TYR A 18 9.82 -0.93 -16.12
C TYR A 18 11.05 -1.79 -16.40
N SER A 19 11.77 -1.47 -17.48
CA SER A 19 13.01 -2.18 -17.82
C SER A 19 14.05 -2.07 -16.71
N LYS A 20 14.21 -0.88 -16.12
CA LYS A 20 15.12 -0.67 -14.99
C LYS A 20 14.70 -1.49 -13.77
N LEU A 21 13.39 -1.52 -13.48
CA LEU A 21 12.86 -2.32 -12.39
C LEU A 21 13.21 -3.81 -12.55
N LYS A 22 13.03 -4.34 -13.74
CA LYS A 22 13.30 -5.76 -14.01
C LYS A 22 14.79 -6.10 -13.96
N LYS A 23 15.67 -5.12 -14.10
CA LYS A 23 17.14 -5.33 -14.07
C LYS A 23 17.75 -5.19 -12.67
N VAL A 24 16.99 -4.74 -11.69
CA VAL A 24 17.50 -4.67 -10.31
C VAL A 24 17.90 -6.07 -9.85
N SER A 25 19.10 -6.18 -9.28
CA SER A 25 19.68 -7.49 -8.94
C SER A 25 18.95 -8.20 -7.80
N THR A 26 18.46 -7.46 -6.81
CA THR A 26 17.75 -8.04 -5.68
C THR A 26 16.25 -7.81 -5.86
N GLN A 27 15.56 -8.85 -6.28
CA GLN A 27 14.11 -8.83 -6.52
C GLN A 27 13.40 -9.51 -5.37
N PRO A 28 12.39 -8.89 -4.74
CA PRO A 28 11.57 -9.59 -3.76
C PRO A 28 10.72 -10.66 -4.45
N ALA A 29 10.81 -11.89 -3.94
CA ALA A 29 10.12 -13.04 -4.56
C ALA A 29 8.60 -12.93 -4.50
N ASN A 30 8.07 -12.24 -3.49
CA ASN A 30 6.63 -12.09 -3.30
C ASN A 30 6.03 -10.90 -4.07
N ALA A 31 6.85 -10.12 -4.77
CA ALA A 31 6.34 -9.05 -5.62
C ALA A 31 5.97 -9.59 -6.99
N ASP A 32 4.88 -9.08 -7.55
CA ASP A 32 4.47 -9.43 -8.91
C ASP A 32 5.15 -8.52 -9.95
N ASP A 33 4.81 -8.70 -11.25
CA ASP A 33 5.41 -7.98 -12.36
C ASP A 33 5.22 -6.48 -12.29
N LYS A 34 4.20 -6.01 -11.60
CA LYS A 34 3.89 -4.57 -11.46
C LYS A 34 4.31 -4.03 -10.10
N ALA A 35 5.18 -4.77 -9.41
CA ALA A 35 5.74 -4.41 -8.11
C ALA A 35 4.71 -4.38 -6.98
N GLY A 36 3.64 -5.15 -7.10
CA GLY A 36 2.64 -5.30 -6.06
C GLY A 36 2.88 -6.53 -5.20
N PHE A 37 2.52 -6.44 -3.93
CA PHE A 37 2.52 -7.58 -3.01
C PHE A 37 1.07 -7.97 -2.76
N VAL A 38 0.62 -9.02 -3.44
CA VAL A 38 -0.73 -9.53 -3.26
C VAL A 38 -0.80 -10.38 -1.99
N ILE A 39 -1.74 -10.05 -1.13
CA ILE A 39 -2.00 -10.80 0.09
C ILE A 39 -3.47 -11.20 0.15
N SER A 40 -3.74 -12.34 0.75
CA SER A 40 -5.08 -12.88 0.94
C SER A 40 -5.11 -13.79 2.16
N ASN A 41 -6.24 -14.42 2.41
CA ASN A 41 -6.33 -15.45 3.45
C ASN A 41 -5.47 -16.69 3.15
N LYS A 42 -4.89 -16.76 1.96
CA LYS A 42 -3.95 -17.82 1.55
C LYS A 42 -2.47 -17.43 1.72
N GLY A 43 -2.20 -16.23 2.21
CA GLY A 43 -0.84 -15.72 2.39
C GLY A 43 -0.42 -14.79 1.26
N TYR A 44 0.87 -14.84 0.90
CA TYR A 44 1.44 -13.99 -0.15
C TYR A 44 1.34 -14.64 -1.53
N GLY A 45 1.10 -13.81 -2.54
CA GLY A 45 1.17 -14.22 -3.94
C GLY A 45 0.02 -15.09 -4.43
N GLN A 46 -0.99 -15.30 -3.61
CA GLN A 46 -2.15 -16.10 -3.95
C GLN A 46 -3.42 -15.31 -3.66
N LYS A 47 -4.35 -15.34 -4.60
CA LYS A 47 -5.65 -14.67 -4.44
C LYS A 47 -6.70 -15.63 -3.92
N ALA A 48 -7.59 -15.14 -3.07
CA ALA A 48 -8.83 -15.83 -2.74
C ALA A 48 -9.69 -15.84 -4.01
N GLU A 49 -10.16 -17.00 -4.40
CA GLU A 49 -10.92 -17.19 -5.63
C GLU A 49 -12.26 -16.44 -5.57
N GLY A 50 -12.58 -15.75 -6.65
CA GLY A 50 -13.83 -15.00 -6.76
C GLY A 50 -13.88 -13.66 -6.03
N ALA A 51 -12.88 -13.34 -5.25
CA ALA A 51 -12.84 -12.08 -4.51
C ALA A 51 -12.24 -10.94 -5.33
N PRO A 52 -12.75 -9.71 -5.18
CA PRO A 52 -12.12 -8.55 -5.82
C PRO A 52 -10.76 -8.24 -5.19
N THR A 53 -9.94 -7.47 -5.90
CA THR A 53 -8.62 -7.03 -5.42
C THR A 53 -8.62 -5.52 -5.27
N VAL A 54 -8.27 -5.02 -4.08
CA VAL A 54 -7.98 -3.60 -3.88
C VAL A 54 -6.47 -3.41 -3.91
N SER A 55 -6.00 -2.50 -4.76
CA SER A 55 -4.59 -2.10 -4.78
C SER A 55 -4.46 -0.77 -4.06
N ILE A 56 -3.45 -0.66 -3.21
CA ILE A 56 -3.17 0.55 -2.43
C ILE A 56 -1.74 0.99 -2.73
N TYR A 57 -1.61 2.20 -3.27
CA TYR A 57 -0.34 2.83 -3.61
C TYR A 57 -0.05 3.88 -2.55
N MET A 58 0.98 3.66 -1.75
CA MET A 58 1.21 4.43 -0.52
C MET A 58 2.65 4.88 -0.33
N GLU A 59 2.81 5.97 0.40
CA GLU A 59 4.10 6.55 0.77
C GLU A 59 4.13 6.76 2.30
N PRO A 60 5.22 6.43 2.99
CA PRO A 60 5.23 6.45 4.46
C PRO A 60 4.98 7.81 5.11
N LEU A 61 5.38 8.89 4.45
CA LEU A 61 5.21 10.25 4.99
C LEU A 61 3.90 10.91 4.60
N CYS A 62 3.13 10.27 3.72
CA CYS A 62 1.91 10.86 3.16
C CYS A 62 0.79 10.87 4.20
N PRO A 63 0.29 12.06 4.61
CA PRO A 63 -0.81 12.14 5.58
C PRO A 63 -2.11 11.52 5.05
N GLY A 64 -2.38 11.66 3.76
CA GLY A 64 -3.55 11.02 3.14
C GLY A 64 -3.49 9.50 3.15
N CYS A 65 -2.29 8.94 3.02
CA CYS A 65 -2.08 7.49 3.12
C CYS A 65 -2.37 7.01 4.53
N ALA A 66 -1.92 7.75 5.54
CA ALA A 66 -2.24 7.44 6.94
C ALA A 66 -3.75 7.52 7.20
N SER A 67 -4.41 8.51 6.62
CA SER A 67 -5.87 8.65 6.75
C SER A 67 -6.60 7.44 6.17
N VAL A 68 -6.22 6.99 4.98
CA VAL A 68 -6.79 5.78 4.36
C VAL A 68 -6.53 4.56 5.25
N ASN A 69 -5.30 4.40 5.71
CA ASN A 69 -4.94 3.28 6.58
C ASN A 69 -5.83 3.24 7.83
N ARG A 70 -5.93 4.36 8.54
CA ARG A 70 -6.71 4.41 9.79
C ARG A 70 -8.19 4.18 9.58
N GLN A 71 -8.75 4.71 8.48
CA GLN A 71 -10.17 4.62 8.22
C GLN A 71 -10.60 3.31 7.57
N LEU A 72 -9.78 2.77 6.68
CA LEU A 72 -10.20 1.67 5.80
C LEU A 72 -9.53 0.34 6.12
N ASP A 73 -8.24 0.33 6.42
CA ASP A 73 -7.47 -0.91 6.53
C ASP A 73 -8.01 -1.92 7.55
N PRO A 74 -8.56 -1.51 8.71
CA PRO A 74 -9.16 -2.49 9.62
C PRO A 74 -10.28 -3.30 8.98
N THR A 75 -11.09 -2.67 8.13
CA THR A 75 -12.14 -3.36 7.39
C THR A 75 -11.54 -4.25 6.29
N LEU A 76 -10.52 -3.76 5.58
CA LEU A 76 -9.83 -4.55 4.54
C LEU A 76 -9.25 -5.83 5.12
N VAL A 77 -8.65 -5.77 6.30
CA VAL A 77 -8.08 -6.96 6.96
C VAL A 77 -9.17 -7.97 7.33
N LYS A 78 -10.30 -7.51 7.84
CA LYS A 78 -11.45 -8.41 8.13
C LYS A 78 -11.95 -9.09 6.86
N LEU A 79 -12.08 -8.34 5.77
CA LEU A 79 -12.50 -8.88 4.48
C LEU A 79 -11.48 -9.89 3.95
N MET A 80 -10.20 -9.55 4.03
CA MET A 80 -9.12 -10.43 3.57
C MET A 80 -9.14 -11.76 4.31
N ASN A 81 -9.22 -11.71 5.63
CA ASN A 81 -9.19 -12.93 6.47
C ASN A 81 -10.41 -13.81 6.27
N ALA A 82 -11.53 -13.25 5.83
CA ALA A 82 -12.74 -14.01 5.48
C ALA A 82 -12.76 -14.50 4.03
N GLY A 83 -11.71 -14.24 3.26
CA GLY A 83 -11.67 -14.63 1.84
C GLY A 83 -12.54 -13.78 0.93
N GLN A 84 -12.95 -12.60 1.40
CA GLN A 84 -13.85 -11.70 0.67
C GLN A 84 -13.12 -10.66 -0.17
N LEU A 85 -11.79 -10.53 0.02
CA LEU A 85 -11.00 -9.49 -0.62
C LEU A 85 -9.55 -9.94 -0.73
N ASN A 86 -8.90 -9.54 -1.83
CA ASN A 86 -7.44 -9.58 -1.95
C ASN A 86 -6.92 -8.16 -1.80
N ILE A 87 -5.79 -8.00 -1.16
CA ILE A 87 -5.13 -6.70 -0.99
C ILE A 87 -3.82 -6.74 -1.77
N ASP A 88 -3.56 -5.71 -2.58
CA ASP A 88 -2.36 -5.59 -3.38
C ASP A 88 -1.62 -4.33 -2.94
N LEU A 89 -0.51 -4.51 -2.23
CA LEU A 89 0.24 -3.42 -1.61
C LEU A 89 1.35 -2.93 -2.53
N HIS A 90 1.38 -1.61 -2.76
CA HIS A 90 2.42 -0.97 -3.54
C HIS A 90 3.13 0.09 -2.69
N PHE A 91 4.42 -0.11 -2.47
CA PHE A 91 5.26 0.72 -1.62
C PHE A 91 6.00 1.76 -2.44
N LEU A 92 5.89 3.03 -2.07
CA LEU A 92 6.52 4.15 -2.77
C LEU A 92 7.47 4.90 -1.84
N ASN A 93 8.46 5.61 -2.40
CA ASN A 93 9.42 6.38 -1.60
C ASN A 93 9.67 7.79 -2.15
N PHE A 94 8.76 8.32 -2.98
CA PHE A 94 8.98 9.59 -3.66
C PHE A 94 8.97 10.80 -2.72
N GLN A 95 8.54 10.66 -1.48
CA GLN A 95 8.60 11.73 -0.48
C GLN A 95 9.79 11.59 0.48
N ASN A 96 10.72 10.69 0.18
CA ASN A 96 11.87 10.43 1.05
C ASN A 96 12.65 11.72 1.41
N ASN A 97 12.75 12.66 0.48
CA ASN A 97 13.45 13.93 0.69
C ASN A 97 12.73 14.89 1.64
N LYS A 98 11.51 14.57 2.06
CA LYS A 98 10.81 15.33 3.09
C LYS A 98 11.21 14.94 4.51
N SER A 99 12.15 14.03 4.64
CA SER A 99 12.81 13.65 5.90
C SER A 99 14.30 13.93 5.80
N SER A 100 14.95 14.10 6.95
CA SER A 100 16.39 14.38 7.02
C SER A 100 17.25 13.10 7.04
N ASP A 101 16.64 11.94 7.22
CA ASP A 101 17.36 10.68 7.47
C ASP A 101 16.80 9.49 6.69
N ASN A 102 16.25 9.74 5.50
CA ASN A 102 15.76 8.70 4.59
C ASN A 102 14.63 7.84 5.20
N TYR A 103 13.68 8.48 5.83
CA TYR A 103 12.59 7.80 6.52
C TYR A 103 11.81 6.87 5.59
N SER A 104 11.33 7.39 4.45
CA SER A 104 10.51 6.59 3.51
C SER A 104 11.26 5.36 3.03
N ASN A 105 12.53 5.52 2.69
CA ASN A 105 13.38 4.42 2.25
C ASN A 105 13.47 3.32 3.32
N ARG A 106 13.70 3.71 4.57
CA ARG A 106 13.89 2.76 5.67
C ARG A 106 12.60 2.05 6.04
N VAL A 107 11.50 2.79 6.11
CA VAL A 107 10.19 2.23 6.48
C VAL A 107 9.76 1.16 5.49
N PHE A 108 9.86 1.45 4.20
CA PHE A 108 9.35 0.52 3.18
C PHE A 108 10.37 -0.52 2.72
N ASN A 109 11.66 -0.26 2.85
CA ASN A 109 12.62 -1.37 2.78
C ASN A 109 12.29 -2.41 3.87
N GLY A 110 11.97 -1.93 5.07
CA GLY A 110 11.56 -2.80 6.17
C GLY A 110 10.27 -3.57 5.88
N ALA A 111 9.27 -2.90 5.30
CA ALA A 111 8.02 -3.54 4.90
C ALA A 111 8.25 -4.66 3.88
N ILE A 112 9.10 -4.40 2.89
CA ILE A 112 9.44 -5.42 1.87
C ILE A 112 10.18 -6.59 2.51
N TYR A 113 11.12 -6.31 3.41
CA TYR A 113 11.84 -7.35 4.15
C TYR A 113 10.86 -8.22 4.94
N ILE A 114 9.91 -7.60 5.62
CA ILE A 114 8.86 -8.35 6.36
C ILE A 114 8.06 -9.22 5.40
N ALA A 115 7.63 -8.68 4.25
CA ALA A 115 6.89 -9.45 3.25
C ALA A 115 7.66 -10.67 2.74
N GLU A 116 8.99 -10.60 2.73
CA GLU A 116 9.85 -11.69 2.23
C GLU A 116 10.25 -12.70 3.29
N HIS A 117 10.22 -12.33 4.57
CA HIS A 117 10.76 -13.15 5.66
C HIS A 117 9.77 -13.49 6.77
N ASP A 118 8.54 -12.97 6.68
CA ASP A 118 7.45 -13.30 7.60
C ASP A 118 6.25 -13.71 6.74
N ASP A 119 5.75 -14.91 6.94
CA ASP A 119 4.73 -15.50 6.07
C ASP A 119 3.28 -15.16 6.46
N ASP A 120 3.09 -14.33 7.48
CA ASP A 120 1.75 -13.90 7.91
C ASP A 120 1.43 -12.48 7.44
N PRO A 121 0.58 -12.32 6.41
CA PRO A 121 0.24 -10.98 5.92
C PRO A 121 -0.41 -10.06 6.95
N ASP A 122 -1.04 -10.62 7.99
CA ASP A 122 -1.60 -9.80 9.07
C ASP A 122 -0.51 -9.04 9.81
N HIS A 123 0.70 -9.61 9.94
CA HIS A 123 1.84 -8.92 10.55
C HIS A 123 2.25 -7.70 9.73
N LEU A 124 2.30 -7.82 8.41
CA LEU A 124 2.62 -6.69 7.54
C LEU A 124 1.55 -5.60 7.65
N MET A 125 0.27 -5.97 7.60
CA MET A 125 -0.82 -5.00 7.73
C MET A 125 -0.78 -4.31 9.09
N SER A 126 -0.47 -5.03 10.17
CA SER A 126 -0.32 -4.45 11.51
C SER A 126 0.89 -3.51 11.60
N TYR A 127 2.00 -3.86 10.95
CA TYR A 127 3.16 -2.97 10.87
C TYR A 127 2.77 -1.64 10.16
N LEU A 128 2.07 -1.73 9.05
CA LEU A 128 1.60 -0.53 8.33
C LEU A 128 0.69 0.33 9.22
N SER A 129 -0.23 -0.29 9.95
CA SER A 129 -1.10 0.42 10.89
C SER A 129 -0.30 1.12 11.98
N ASN A 130 0.75 0.47 12.48
CA ASN A 130 1.60 1.06 13.52
C ASN A 130 2.38 2.28 13.03
N ILE A 131 2.92 2.22 11.81
CA ILE A 131 3.69 3.37 11.27
C ILE A 131 2.78 4.52 10.84
N TYR A 132 1.54 4.25 10.49
CA TYR A 132 0.56 5.26 10.13
C TYR A 132 -0.28 5.77 11.31
N ALA A 133 -0.06 5.23 12.50
CA ALA A 133 -0.77 5.68 13.70
C ALA A 133 -0.53 7.19 13.91
N GLU A 134 -1.57 7.86 14.39
CA GLU A 134 -1.57 9.32 14.54
C GLU A 134 -0.43 9.82 15.44
N ASP A 135 -0.07 9.04 16.44
CA ASP A 135 1.01 9.36 17.38
C ASP A 135 2.38 8.85 16.93
N PHE A 136 2.47 8.20 15.77
CA PHE A 136 3.74 7.67 15.27
C PHE A 136 4.21 8.35 13.98
N GLN A 137 3.35 8.52 12.98
CA GLN A 137 3.77 9.08 11.70
C GLN A 137 4.36 10.48 11.88
N PRO A 138 5.63 10.72 11.46
CA PRO A 138 6.22 12.04 11.58
C PRO A 138 5.65 13.01 10.55
N GLY A 139 5.84 14.30 10.81
CA GLY A 139 5.53 15.34 9.83
C GLY A 139 6.54 15.38 8.70
N GLU A 140 6.34 16.31 7.78
CA GLU A 140 7.18 16.48 6.59
C GLU A 140 8.03 17.73 6.69
N LEU A 141 9.19 17.73 6.04
CA LEU A 141 10.09 18.89 5.91
C LEU A 141 10.50 19.46 7.29
N SER A 142 10.22 20.71 7.56
CA SER A 142 10.57 21.33 8.85
C SER A 142 9.85 20.71 10.04
N ASN A 143 8.76 20.00 9.80
CA ASN A 143 8.00 19.30 10.85
C ASN A 143 8.45 17.84 11.05
N TYR A 144 9.44 17.39 10.28
CA TYR A 144 9.94 16.04 10.43
C TYR A 144 10.77 15.94 11.72
N GLU A 145 10.39 15.03 12.59
CA GLU A 145 11.18 14.64 13.75
C GLU A 145 11.77 13.26 13.52
N PRO A 146 13.08 13.07 13.74
CA PRO A 146 13.76 11.82 13.42
C PRO A 146 13.13 10.60 14.08
N VAL A 147 12.95 9.56 13.27
CA VAL A 147 12.54 8.24 13.73
C VAL A 147 13.66 7.28 13.36
N ASN A 148 14.32 6.72 14.35
CA ASN A 148 15.45 5.82 14.12
C ASN A 148 14.99 4.38 13.83
N ASN A 149 15.93 3.55 13.41
CA ASN A 149 15.64 2.14 13.09
C ASN A 149 15.14 1.35 14.29
N ALA A 150 15.60 1.66 15.50
CA ALA A 150 15.13 0.98 16.71
C ALA A 150 13.64 1.20 16.95
N LYS A 151 13.13 2.40 16.65
CA LYS A 151 11.71 2.69 16.77
C LYS A 151 10.89 1.93 15.71
N LEU A 152 11.41 1.82 14.49
CA LEU A 152 10.77 1.06 13.41
C LEU A 152 10.74 -0.44 13.74
N GLU A 153 11.86 -0.97 14.20
CA GLU A 153 11.99 -2.37 14.63
C GLU A 153 10.94 -2.70 15.69
N LYS A 154 10.77 -1.80 16.66
CA LYS A 154 9.77 -1.97 17.73
C LYS A 154 8.35 -2.05 17.16
N GLN A 155 8.03 -1.27 16.14
CA GLN A 155 6.71 -1.32 15.50
C GLN A 155 6.48 -2.66 14.79
N ALA A 156 7.51 -3.23 14.19
CA ALA A 156 7.42 -4.54 13.56
C ALA A 156 7.21 -5.64 14.60
N VAL A 157 7.96 -5.62 15.69
CA VAL A 157 7.78 -6.60 16.79
C VAL A 157 6.38 -6.49 17.40
N LYS A 158 5.92 -5.28 17.61
CA LYS A 158 4.57 -5.02 18.12
C LYS A 158 3.49 -5.57 17.18
N ALA A 159 3.78 -5.61 15.87
CA ALA A 159 2.88 -6.14 14.84
C ALA A 159 2.87 -7.67 14.78
N GLY A 160 3.74 -8.35 15.51
CA GLY A 160 3.84 -9.80 15.53
C GLY A 160 5.03 -10.38 14.79
N VAL A 161 5.85 -9.52 14.17
CA VAL A 161 7.08 -9.96 13.48
C VAL A 161 8.11 -10.41 14.53
N SER A 162 8.83 -11.51 14.25
CA SER A 162 9.85 -12.00 15.19
C SER A 162 10.96 -10.97 15.38
N GLU A 163 11.61 -11.03 16.54
CA GLU A 163 12.72 -10.12 16.84
C GLU A 163 13.85 -10.23 15.81
N ASP A 164 14.17 -11.43 15.35
CA ASP A 164 15.22 -11.65 14.36
C ASP A 164 14.87 -11.04 13.00
N VAL A 165 13.65 -11.22 12.55
CA VAL A 165 13.21 -10.63 11.28
C VAL A 165 13.13 -9.10 11.39
N ALA A 166 12.60 -8.58 12.49
CA ALA A 166 12.52 -7.13 12.70
C ALA A 166 13.91 -6.49 12.77
N ALA A 167 14.86 -7.12 13.46
CA ALA A 167 16.24 -6.63 13.53
C ALA A 167 16.89 -6.57 12.16
N ALA A 168 16.69 -7.60 11.35
CA ALA A 168 17.24 -7.66 9.99
C ALA A 168 16.57 -6.64 9.06
N ALA A 169 15.25 -6.46 9.19
CA ALA A 169 14.50 -5.50 8.38
C ALA A 169 15.01 -4.06 8.56
N PHE A 170 15.47 -3.72 9.77
CA PHE A 170 15.91 -2.38 10.12
C PHE A 170 17.40 -2.33 10.51
N SER A 171 18.20 -3.22 9.95
CA SER A 171 19.65 -3.30 10.22
C SER A 171 20.47 -2.16 9.61
N GLY A 172 19.89 -1.43 8.65
CA GLY A 172 20.60 -0.42 7.88
C GLY A 172 21.20 -0.93 6.58
N LYS A 173 21.10 -2.21 6.29
CA LYS A 173 21.54 -2.77 4.99
C LYS A 173 20.69 -2.30 3.82
N ASN A 174 19.41 -2.04 4.06
CA ASN A 174 18.46 -1.58 3.03
C ASN A 174 18.52 -2.45 1.76
N GLU A 175 18.42 -3.75 1.96
CA GLU A 175 18.63 -4.77 0.93
C GLU A 175 17.74 -4.58 -0.31
N TYR A 176 16.52 -4.08 -0.13
CA TYR A 176 15.54 -3.89 -1.19
C TYR A 176 15.40 -2.44 -1.65
N LEU A 177 16.31 -1.56 -1.24
CA LEU A 177 16.17 -0.13 -1.55
C LEU A 177 16.22 0.15 -3.05
N ASP A 178 17.13 -0.48 -3.78
CA ASP A 178 17.23 -0.26 -5.23
C ASP A 178 15.95 -0.71 -5.94
N TRP A 179 15.39 -1.82 -5.51
CA TRP A 179 14.12 -2.30 -6.04
C TRP A 179 12.97 -1.35 -5.70
N LEU A 180 12.90 -0.88 -4.45
CA LEU A 180 11.88 0.06 -3.99
C LEU A 180 11.91 1.35 -4.83
N THR A 181 13.10 1.91 -5.06
CA THR A 181 13.26 3.12 -5.84
C THR A 181 12.85 2.90 -7.31
N ALA A 182 13.28 1.78 -7.90
CA ALA A 182 12.90 1.45 -9.27
C ALA A 182 11.39 1.20 -9.40
N SER A 183 10.80 0.53 -8.42
CA SER A 183 9.36 0.29 -8.35
C SER A 183 8.58 1.61 -8.24
N ASN A 184 9.04 2.51 -7.38
CA ASN A 184 8.46 3.85 -7.26
C ASN A 184 8.48 4.59 -8.59
N ASN A 185 9.64 4.61 -9.25
CA ASN A 185 9.82 5.35 -10.51
C ASN A 185 8.93 4.81 -11.63
N TYR A 186 8.77 3.50 -11.68
CA TYR A 186 7.85 2.86 -12.61
C TYR A 186 6.39 3.22 -12.29
N THR A 187 6.01 3.08 -11.04
CA THR A 187 4.61 3.23 -10.61
C THR A 187 4.07 4.65 -10.85
N ILE A 188 4.84 5.68 -10.52
CA ILE A 188 4.38 7.06 -10.67
C ILE A 188 4.26 7.52 -12.13
N LEU A 189 4.76 6.74 -13.08
CA LEU A 189 4.66 7.02 -14.51
C LEU A 189 3.50 6.28 -15.18
N ARG A 190 2.82 5.40 -14.49
CA ARG A 190 1.73 4.59 -15.06
C ARG A 190 0.47 5.44 -15.25
N PRO A 191 0.06 5.73 -16.51
CA PRO A 191 -1.05 6.66 -16.74
C PRO A 191 -2.40 6.16 -16.23
N GLU A 192 -2.59 4.84 -16.13
CA GLU A 192 -3.83 4.28 -15.60
C GLU A 192 -4.03 4.56 -14.11
N LEU A 193 -2.99 5.00 -13.41
CA LEU A 193 -3.05 5.38 -12.00
C LEU A 193 -3.21 6.89 -11.78
N PHE A 194 -3.22 7.68 -12.86
CA PHE A 194 -3.25 9.12 -12.75
C PHE A 194 -4.64 9.60 -12.28
N ASN A 195 -4.63 10.67 -11.48
CA ASN A 195 -5.83 11.36 -11.06
C ASN A 195 -6.41 12.22 -12.20
N SER A 196 -7.51 12.91 -11.96
CA SER A 196 -8.17 13.75 -12.97
C SER A 196 -7.32 14.92 -13.47
N SER A 197 -6.26 15.30 -12.75
CA SER A 197 -5.34 16.35 -13.21
C SER A 197 -4.20 15.81 -14.10
N GLY A 198 -4.19 14.51 -14.37
CA GLY A 198 -3.20 13.91 -15.26
C GLY A 198 -1.87 13.59 -14.60
N ALA A 199 -1.84 13.39 -13.28
CA ALA A 199 -0.64 13.07 -12.52
C ALA A 199 -0.90 12.00 -11.49
N PHE A 200 0.16 11.28 -11.10
CA PHE A 200 0.08 10.37 -9.96
C PHE A 200 0.06 11.19 -8.67
N SER A 201 -0.74 10.76 -7.72
CA SER A 201 -0.73 11.27 -6.35
C SER A 201 -0.95 10.13 -5.38
N SER A 202 -0.45 10.28 -4.16
CA SER A 202 -0.71 9.30 -3.10
C SER A 202 -1.70 9.86 -2.09
N PRO A 203 -2.58 9.07 -1.50
CA PRO A 203 -2.79 7.66 -1.84
C PRO A 203 -3.53 7.49 -3.17
N THR A 204 -3.27 6.39 -3.85
CA THR A 204 -4.09 5.95 -4.98
C THR A 204 -4.62 4.56 -4.66
N LEU A 205 -5.90 4.33 -4.94
CA LEU A 205 -6.52 3.02 -4.82
C LEU A 205 -7.10 2.60 -6.15
N THR A 206 -7.02 1.30 -6.42
CA THR A 206 -7.77 0.68 -7.53
C THR A 206 -8.57 -0.49 -7.00
N ILE A 207 -9.68 -0.81 -7.66
CA ILE A 207 -10.47 -2.01 -7.38
C ILE A 207 -10.52 -2.79 -8.68
N ASN A 208 -10.04 -4.00 -8.67
CA ASN A 208 -9.88 -4.84 -9.88
C ASN A 208 -9.17 -4.07 -11.02
N GLY A 209 -8.16 -3.27 -10.66
CA GLY A 209 -7.38 -2.47 -11.59
C GLY A 209 -8.00 -1.15 -12.02
N GLU A 210 -9.24 -0.86 -11.64
CA GLU A 210 -9.93 0.37 -11.98
C GLU A 210 -9.70 1.44 -10.90
N TYR A 211 -9.30 2.64 -11.33
CA TYR A 211 -9.06 3.76 -10.42
C TYR A 211 -10.30 4.04 -9.57
N TRP A 212 -10.11 4.04 -8.24
CA TRP A 212 -11.19 4.33 -7.29
C TRP A 212 -10.96 5.73 -6.70
N ASP A 213 -11.72 6.70 -7.19
CA ASP A 213 -11.53 8.10 -6.83
C ASP A 213 -12.10 8.40 -5.44
N LEU A 214 -11.21 8.75 -4.50
CA LEU A 214 -11.61 9.10 -3.13
C LEU A 214 -12.49 10.35 -3.08
N LYS A 215 -12.44 11.22 -4.08
CA LYS A 215 -13.28 12.43 -4.14
C LYS A 215 -14.76 12.09 -4.23
N GLN A 216 -15.10 10.93 -4.78
CA GLN A 216 -16.50 10.51 -4.87
C GLN A 216 -17.17 10.37 -3.48
N LEU A 217 -16.37 10.10 -2.44
CA LEU A 217 -16.89 9.95 -1.08
C LEU A 217 -17.49 11.26 -0.55
N THR A 218 -16.80 12.37 -0.76
CA THR A 218 -17.27 13.70 -0.37
C THR A 218 -18.49 14.09 -1.18
N LEU A 219 -18.47 13.85 -2.49
CA LEU A 219 -19.59 14.17 -3.37
C LEU A 219 -20.85 13.39 -3.01
N ALA A 220 -20.70 12.15 -2.56
CA ALA A 220 -21.83 11.30 -2.16
C ALA A 220 -22.18 11.42 -0.67
N ASP A 221 -21.48 12.26 0.08
CA ASP A 221 -21.65 12.45 1.52
C ASP A 221 -21.63 11.10 2.27
N THR A 222 -20.62 10.31 2.01
CA THR A 222 -20.45 9.00 2.64
C THR A 222 -19.04 8.87 3.22
N ASN A 223 -18.87 7.97 4.19
CA ASN A 223 -17.56 7.69 4.75
C ASN A 223 -16.82 6.65 3.89
N MET A 224 -15.54 6.46 4.18
CA MET A 224 -14.66 5.62 3.37
C MET A 224 -15.06 4.14 3.42
N VAL A 225 -15.42 3.62 4.59
CA VAL A 225 -15.82 2.22 4.74
C VAL A 225 -17.11 1.94 3.97
N ASP A 226 -18.14 2.76 4.20
CA ASP A 226 -19.43 2.57 3.53
C ASP A 226 -19.30 2.71 2.02
N GLY A 227 -18.52 3.71 1.57
CA GLY A 227 -18.26 3.90 0.15
C GLY A 227 -17.52 2.71 -0.49
N PHE A 228 -16.50 2.22 0.20
CA PHE A 228 -15.75 1.05 -0.29
C PHE A 228 -16.64 -0.19 -0.37
N LEU A 229 -17.40 -0.47 0.67
CA LEU A 229 -18.30 -1.64 0.70
C LEU A 229 -19.36 -1.55 -0.40
N LYS A 230 -19.91 -0.36 -0.63
CA LYS A 230 -20.83 -0.16 -1.75
C LYS A 230 -20.15 -0.46 -3.09
N SER A 231 -18.92 0.03 -3.25
CA SER A 231 -18.18 -0.15 -4.52
C SER A 231 -17.86 -1.61 -4.83
N ILE A 232 -17.67 -2.44 -3.83
CA ILE A 232 -17.45 -3.88 -4.05
C ILE A 232 -18.75 -4.69 -3.99
N GLY A 233 -19.88 -4.09 -3.62
CA GLY A 233 -21.16 -4.75 -3.54
C GLY A 233 -21.27 -5.75 -2.39
N LEU A 234 -20.95 -5.28 -1.18
CA LEU A 234 -21.08 -6.10 0.04
C LEU A 234 -21.73 -5.27 1.15
N ASP A 235 -22.73 -5.88 1.80
CA ASP A 235 -23.39 -5.23 2.93
C ASP A 235 -22.49 -5.21 4.16
N ALA A 236 -22.63 -4.17 4.98
CA ALA A 236 -21.77 -3.98 6.14
C ALA A 236 -21.86 -5.14 7.16
N ASP A 237 -23.04 -5.74 7.32
CA ASP A 237 -23.24 -6.88 8.23
C ASP A 237 -22.64 -8.20 7.71
N GLN A 238 -22.17 -8.20 6.46
CA GLN A 238 -21.53 -9.38 5.85
C GLN A 238 -20.01 -9.32 5.92
N VAL A 239 -19.44 -8.21 6.37
CA VAL A 239 -17.98 -8.06 6.51
C VAL A 239 -17.44 -9.07 7.53
N GLY A 240 -16.48 -9.87 7.10
CA GLY A 240 -15.86 -10.89 7.94
C GLY A 240 -16.64 -12.20 8.00
N VAL A 241 -17.73 -12.33 7.25
CA VAL A 241 -18.53 -13.55 7.21
C VAL A 241 -18.07 -14.40 6.03
N GLU A 242 -17.44 -15.53 6.30
CA GLU A 242 -16.96 -16.46 5.24
C GLU A 242 -18.11 -16.91 4.36
N GLY A 243 -17.84 -16.97 3.06
CA GLY A 243 -18.83 -17.40 2.07
C GLY A 243 -19.76 -16.30 1.57
N LYS A 244 -19.77 -15.14 2.22
CA LYS A 244 -20.53 -13.97 1.76
C LYS A 244 -19.63 -13.12 0.87
N MET A 245 -19.74 -13.31 -0.44
CA MET A 245 -18.81 -12.67 -1.38
C MET A 245 -19.34 -11.33 -1.89
N PRO A 246 -18.43 -10.37 -2.14
CA PRO A 246 -18.80 -9.14 -2.85
C PRO A 246 -19.40 -9.44 -4.22
N SER A 247 -20.42 -8.68 -4.61
CA SER A 247 -21.16 -8.96 -5.84
C SER A 247 -20.36 -8.70 -7.12
N ILE A 248 -19.34 -7.84 -7.07
CA ILE A 248 -18.54 -7.55 -8.27
C ILE A 248 -17.56 -8.68 -8.62
N GLY A 249 -17.26 -9.58 -7.69
CA GLY A 249 -16.36 -10.70 -7.94
C GLY A 249 -14.94 -10.27 -8.35
N ALA A 250 -14.18 -11.22 -8.89
CA ALA A 250 -12.75 -11.00 -9.22
C ALA A 250 -12.54 -10.11 -10.45
N SER A 251 -13.51 -10.03 -11.35
CA SER A 251 -13.37 -9.30 -12.62
C SER A 251 -14.37 -8.17 -12.80
N GLY A 252 -15.23 -7.95 -11.81
CA GLY A 252 -16.26 -6.90 -11.89
C GLY A 252 -15.70 -5.52 -11.67
N LYS A 253 -16.37 -4.52 -12.25
CA LYS A 253 -16.01 -3.12 -12.04
C LYS A 253 -16.60 -2.60 -10.74
N PRO A 254 -15.91 -1.68 -10.05
CA PRO A 254 -16.47 -1.07 -8.85
C PRO A 254 -17.76 -0.33 -9.16
N ILE A 255 -18.74 -0.45 -8.26
CA ILE A 255 -20.01 0.26 -8.34
C ILE A 255 -19.75 1.71 -7.91
N SER A 256 -20.29 2.66 -8.65
CA SER A 256 -20.16 4.08 -8.29
C SER A 256 -20.81 4.34 -6.93
N VAL A 257 -20.10 5.07 -6.07
CA VAL A 257 -20.62 5.43 -4.74
C VAL A 257 -21.88 6.30 -4.85
N ALA A 258 -21.96 7.11 -5.90
CA ALA A 258 -23.08 7.99 -6.14
C ALA A 258 -24.31 7.31 -6.75
N SER A 259 -24.19 6.07 -7.20
CA SER A 259 -25.27 5.36 -7.88
C SER A 259 -26.33 4.79 -6.94
#